data_b8871ed2f7f22e8e9a38f8fa38e2c604
#
_entry.id   b8871ed2f7f22e8e9a38f8fa38e2c604
#
_cell.length_a   1.000
_cell.length_b   1.000
_cell.length_c   1.000
_cell.angle_alpha   90.00
_cell.angle_beta   90.00
_cell.angle_gamma   90.00
#
_symmetry.space_group_name_H-M   'P 1'
#
loop_
_entity.id
_entity.type
_entity.pdbx_description
1 polymer ?
#
loop_
_entity_poly.entity_id
_entity_poly.type
_entity_poly.pdbx_seq_one_letter_code
_entity_poly.pdbx_strand_id
1 'polypeptide(L)'
;VALPDSFKVELWDEYFGPRYGEPNAGTLAAVKLLASQDAVLLDPVYTGKAMAGLLDGIGRGRFDDGPIIFLHTGGAPALFAYKDFL
;
A
#
# COMPACT_ATOMS: atom_id res chain seq x y z
N VAL A 1 -4.24 14.21 23.94
CA VAL A 1 -4.80 12.86 23.99
C VAL A 1 -3.71 11.87 24.36
N ALA A 2 -3.94 11.13 25.42
CA ALA A 2 -3.03 10.07 25.83
C ALA A 2 -3.31 8.81 25.00
N LEU A 3 -2.24 8.15 24.52
CA LEU A 3 -2.36 6.89 23.84
C LEU A 3 -2.42 5.75 24.88
N PRO A 4 -3.18 4.67 24.61
CA PRO A 4 -3.21 3.52 25.52
C PRO A 4 -1.85 2.83 25.59
N ASP A 5 -1.57 2.16 26.71
CA ASP A 5 -0.32 1.42 26.87
C ASP A 5 -0.17 0.29 25.83
N SER A 6 -1.28 -0.20 25.29
CA SER A 6 -1.29 -1.21 24.23
C SER A 6 -0.98 -0.66 22.83
N PHE A 7 -0.87 0.66 22.71
CA PHE A 7 -0.56 1.28 21.41
C PHE A 7 0.84 0.88 20.97
N LYS A 8 0.93 0.41 19.72
CA LYS A 8 2.19 -0.01 19.10
C LYS A 8 2.30 0.55 17.69
N VAL A 9 3.52 0.92 17.31
CA VAL A 9 3.86 1.23 15.93
C VAL A 9 4.66 0.07 15.37
N GLU A 10 4.21 -0.52 14.28
CA GLU A 10 4.94 -1.55 13.55
C GLU A 10 5.44 -0.95 12.25
N LEU A 11 6.72 -1.19 11.95
CA LEU A 11 7.33 -0.82 10.68
C LEU A 11 7.53 -2.06 9.83
N TRP A 12 6.88 -2.09 8.66
CA TRP A 12 7.03 -3.17 7.70
C TRP A 12 7.90 -2.71 6.55
N ASP A 13 9.11 -3.24 6.46
CA ASP A 13 10.10 -2.83 5.46
C ASP A 13 10.29 -3.84 4.32
N GLU A 14 9.36 -4.80 4.20
CA GLU A 14 9.45 -5.89 3.23
C GLU A 14 8.91 -5.53 1.84
N TYR A 15 8.22 -4.39 1.69
CA TYR A 15 7.44 -4.07 0.49
C TYR A 15 7.97 -2.87 -0.31
N PHE A 16 9.04 -2.23 0.13
CA PHE A 16 9.57 -1.05 -0.55
C PHE A 16 10.42 -1.37 -1.78
N GLY A 17 10.88 -2.61 -1.89
CA GLY A 17 11.84 -3.00 -2.89
C GLY A 17 11.38 -2.88 -4.33
N PRO A 18 12.35 -3.00 -5.27
CA PRO A 18 13.77 -3.20 -4.95
C PRO A 18 14.45 -1.96 -4.40
N ARG A 19 13.94 -0.75 -4.70
CA ARG A 19 14.46 0.53 -4.19
C ARG A 19 13.46 1.63 -4.41
N TYR A 20 13.75 2.80 -3.86
CA TYR A 20 12.89 3.97 -3.99
C TYR A 20 12.58 4.29 -5.46
N GLY A 21 11.32 4.56 -5.73
CA GLY A 21 10.85 4.96 -7.05
C GLY A 21 10.78 3.82 -8.07
N GLU A 22 11.19 2.61 -7.72
CA GLU A 22 11.12 1.46 -8.63
C GLU A 22 9.95 0.57 -8.26
N PRO A 23 8.96 0.41 -9.16
CA PRO A 23 7.81 -0.45 -8.90
C PRO A 23 8.22 -1.92 -8.87
N ASN A 24 7.50 -2.71 -8.09
CA ASN A 24 7.61 -4.17 -8.12
C ASN A 24 6.28 -4.78 -8.55
N ALA A 25 6.28 -6.07 -8.83
CA ALA A 25 5.09 -6.76 -9.34
C ALA A 25 3.89 -6.68 -8.37
N GLY A 26 4.14 -6.81 -7.07
CA GLY A 26 3.09 -6.71 -6.06
C GLY A 26 2.47 -5.32 -6.00
N THR A 27 3.30 -4.28 -6.12
CA THR A 27 2.83 -2.90 -6.17
C THR A 27 1.95 -2.64 -7.39
N LEU A 28 2.40 -3.06 -8.57
CA LEU A 28 1.63 -2.88 -9.81
C LEU A 28 0.30 -3.65 -9.75
N ALA A 29 0.31 -4.86 -9.21
CA ALA A 29 -0.91 -5.63 -9.01
C ALA A 29 -1.89 -4.92 -8.07
N ALA A 30 -1.41 -4.34 -6.96
CA ALA A 30 -2.24 -3.59 -6.03
C ALA A 30 -2.84 -2.33 -6.68
N VAL A 31 -2.03 -1.58 -7.44
CA VAL A 31 -2.51 -0.39 -8.17
C VAL A 31 -3.65 -0.77 -9.12
N LYS A 32 -3.48 -1.82 -9.91
CA LYS A 32 -4.50 -2.28 -10.85
C LYS A 32 -5.74 -2.82 -10.15
N LEU A 33 -5.56 -3.55 -9.05
CA LEU A 33 -6.67 -4.13 -8.30
C LEU A 33 -7.59 -3.03 -7.74
N LEU A 34 -7.00 -2.05 -7.04
CA LEU A 34 -7.80 -0.98 -6.43
C LEU A 34 -8.49 -0.12 -7.49
N ALA A 35 -7.82 0.16 -8.59
CA ALA A 35 -8.43 0.92 -9.69
C ALA A 35 -9.62 0.18 -10.30
N SER A 36 -9.47 -1.13 -10.56
CA SER A 36 -10.51 -1.91 -11.25
C SER A 36 -11.66 -2.30 -10.33
N GLN A 37 -11.42 -2.54 -9.05
CA GLN A 37 -12.46 -3.02 -8.12
C GLN A 37 -13.17 -1.87 -7.39
N ASP A 38 -12.47 -0.83 -7.03
CA ASP A 38 -13.00 0.23 -6.18
C ASP A 38 -12.86 1.64 -6.78
N ALA A 39 -12.33 1.76 -7.97
CA ALA A 39 -12.02 3.05 -8.62
C ALA A 39 -11.13 3.95 -7.74
N VAL A 40 -10.25 3.35 -6.96
CA VAL A 40 -9.27 4.06 -6.12
C VAL A 40 -7.93 4.09 -6.85
N LEU A 41 -7.40 5.29 -7.08
CA LEU A 41 -6.14 5.47 -7.77
C LEU A 41 -4.99 5.58 -6.76
N LEU A 42 -4.11 4.60 -6.80
CA LEU A 42 -2.87 4.56 -6.03
C LEU A 42 -1.70 4.93 -6.94
N ASP A 43 -0.57 5.29 -6.32
CA ASP A 43 0.67 5.54 -7.06
C ASP A 43 1.65 4.38 -6.89
N PRO A 44 2.60 4.18 -7.83
CA PRO A 44 3.52 3.05 -7.73
C PRO A 44 4.69 3.25 -6.76
N VAL A 45 4.85 4.43 -6.19
CA VAL A 45 5.99 4.76 -5.30
C VAL A 45 5.63 4.58 -3.83
N TYR A 46 4.51 5.15 -3.40
CA TYR A 46 4.11 5.20 -2.00
C TYR A 46 2.88 4.36 -1.71
N THR A 47 1.71 4.83 -2.15
CA THR A 47 0.44 4.19 -1.77
C THR A 47 0.27 2.81 -2.36
N GLY A 48 0.80 2.57 -3.55
CA GLY A 48 0.79 1.23 -4.16
C GLY A 48 1.61 0.22 -3.38
N LYS A 49 2.80 0.62 -2.92
CA LYS A 49 3.64 -0.26 -2.09
C LYS A 49 3.01 -0.50 -0.72
N ALA A 50 2.42 0.52 -0.12
CA ALA A 50 1.71 0.38 1.14
C ALA A 50 0.50 -0.55 1.01
N MET A 51 -0.28 -0.42 -0.07
CA MET A 51 -1.42 -1.29 -0.31
C MET A 51 -0.99 -2.72 -0.61
N ALA A 52 0.10 -2.93 -1.34
CA ALA A 52 0.65 -4.26 -1.55
C ALA A 52 1.00 -4.93 -0.21
N GLY A 53 1.59 -4.17 0.71
CA GLY A 53 1.87 -4.64 2.07
C GLY A 53 0.61 -4.99 2.85
N LEU A 54 -0.43 -4.15 2.75
CA LEU A 54 -1.71 -4.40 3.40
C LEU A 54 -2.35 -5.70 2.89
N LEU A 55 -2.44 -5.86 1.57
CA LEU A 55 -3.05 -7.04 0.96
C LEU A 55 -2.29 -8.32 1.32
N ASP A 56 -0.96 -8.30 1.25
CA ASP A 56 -0.14 -9.43 1.64
C ASP A 56 -0.27 -9.72 3.14
N GLY A 57 -0.31 -8.70 3.97
CA GLY A 57 -0.51 -8.83 5.41
C GLY A 57 -1.84 -9.47 5.78
N ILE A 58 -2.92 -9.10 5.06
CA ILE A 58 -4.23 -9.75 5.23
C ILE A 58 -4.13 -11.23 4.86
N GLY A 59 -3.52 -11.53 3.72
CA GLY A 59 -3.37 -12.91 3.25
C GLY A 59 -2.54 -13.78 4.20
N ARG A 60 -1.60 -13.20 4.92
CA ARG A 60 -0.76 -13.89 5.90
C ARG A 60 -1.32 -13.89 7.32
N GLY A 61 -2.48 -13.28 7.53
CA GLY A 61 -3.08 -13.19 8.85
C GLY A 61 -2.33 -12.28 9.84
N ARG A 62 -1.68 -11.23 9.35
CA ARG A 62 -0.89 -10.31 10.18
C ARG A 62 -1.75 -9.30 10.94
N PHE A 63 -3.04 -9.21 10.63
CA PHE A 63 -3.95 -8.29 11.30
C PHE A 63 -4.89 -9.04 12.24
N ASP A 64 -5.21 -8.41 13.37
CA ASP A 64 -6.25 -8.89 14.26
C ASP A 64 -7.63 -8.70 13.62
N ASP A 65 -8.64 -9.37 14.16
CA ASP A 65 -10.02 -9.17 13.74
C ASP A 65 -10.46 -7.72 14.00
N GLY A 66 -11.25 -7.21 13.09
CA GLY A 66 -11.80 -5.86 13.22
C GLY A 66 -11.56 -5.01 11.98
N PRO A 67 -11.99 -3.75 12.01
CA PRO A 67 -11.83 -2.86 10.86
C PRO A 67 -10.37 -2.48 10.65
N ILE A 68 -9.99 -2.36 9.38
CA ILE A 68 -8.67 -1.90 8.96
C ILE A 68 -8.86 -0.57 8.23
N ILE A 69 -8.10 0.44 8.63
CA ILE A 69 -8.13 1.74 7.97
C ILE A 69 -6.84 1.91 7.18
N PHE A 70 -6.98 2.17 5.89
CA PHE A 70 -5.87 2.54 5.02
C PHE A 70 -5.86 4.05 4.82
N LEU A 71 -4.77 4.71 5.21
CA LEU A 71 -4.63 6.15 5.01
C LEU A 71 -4.06 6.40 3.62
N HIS A 72 -4.91 6.90 2.70
CA HIS A 72 -4.49 7.27 1.36
C HIS A 72 -3.84 8.66 1.40
N THR A 73 -2.55 8.72 1.15
CA THR A 73 -1.77 9.96 1.28
C THR A 73 -1.62 10.75 -0.03
N GLY A 74 -2.30 10.34 -1.09
CA GLY A 74 -2.23 11.00 -2.39
C GLY A 74 -1.28 10.31 -3.36
N GLY A 75 -0.73 11.08 -4.30
CA GLY A 75 0.29 10.58 -5.22
C GLY A 75 -0.22 10.09 -6.58
N ALA A 76 -1.54 10.08 -6.81
CA ALA A 76 -2.11 9.62 -8.08
C ALA A 76 -1.51 10.28 -9.34
N PRO A 77 -1.12 11.58 -9.35
CA PRO A 77 -0.47 12.16 -10.52
C PRO A 77 0.81 11.45 -10.96
N ALA A 78 1.50 10.75 -10.06
CA ALA A 78 2.69 9.97 -10.41
C ALA A 78 2.39 8.83 -11.39
N LEU A 79 1.14 8.39 -11.53
CA LEU A 79 0.76 7.38 -12.50
C LEU A 79 1.17 7.75 -13.92
N PHE A 80 1.12 9.03 -14.25
CA PHE A 80 1.52 9.49 -15.59
C PHE A 80 3.01 9.26 -15.86
N ALA A 81 3.86 9.37 -14.85
CA ALA A 81 5.29 9.11 -14.98
C ALA A 81 5.60 7.61 -15.12
N TYR A 82 4.72 6.76 -14.64
CA TYR A 82 4.90 5.30 -14.64
C TYR A 82 3.97 4.56 -15.60
N LYS A 83 3.39 5.27 -16.56
CA LYS A 83 2.40 4.70 -17.49
C LYS A 83 2.91 3.46 -18.23
N ASP A 84 4.20 3.39 -18.52
CA ASP A 84 4.78 2.27 -19.27
C ASP A 84 4.86 0.98 -18.44
N PHE A 85 4.68 1.06 -17.13
CA PHE A 85 4.60 -0.10 -16.25
C PHE A 85 3.18 -0.65 -16.12
N LEU A 86 2.21 0.12 -16.50
CA LEU A 86 0.79 -0.21 -16.35
C LEU A 86 0.18 -0.71 -17.66
#